data_2739e98a502e0522478452be0acfd9ef
#
_entry.id   2739e98a502e0522478452be0acfd9ef
#
_cell.length_a   1.000
_cell.length_b   1.000
_cell.length_c   1.000
_cell.angle_alpha   90.00
_cell.angle_beta   90.00
_cell.angle_gamma   90.00
#
_symmetry.space_group_name_H-M   'P 1'
#
loop_
_entity.id
_entity.type
_entity.pdbx_description
1 polymer ?
#
loop_
_entity_poly.entity_id
_entity_poly.type
_entity_poly.pdbx_seq_one_letter_code
_entity_poly.pdbx_strand_id
1 'polypeptide(L)'
;MPTTSVHDARGSSQSLLDRLAAAQDATAAAGIDALLVTPGADLAYLTGYEAVGMERLTCLVLPAVGSPVVVVPTLEQPAALASPLGAAGVELRHWGETDDPYTLVVGLLPPGVGRVGLDNHMWAEKVLAFRRALPAAEQVLAGSVLRELRMRKTTAEVDALRAAGQAIDRVHARMGEFLRVGRTEREVAVQICAAIVGEGHATAEFAIVGSGPNGASPHHEASDRVIAVGDVVVVDIGGRMPSGYCSDSTRTYAMEVEPTDFREPYDLLLAAQIAACQAVRPGVTCSAVDKAARDVITAGGYGEFFIHRTGHGIGREVHEHPYIVADNDLPLEPGMAFSVEPGIYLPGQQGARIEDIVVCTDTGGERLNLQPRELVVLGGGS
;
A
#
# COMPACT_ATOMS: atom_id res chain seq x y z
N MET A 1 -18.60 -21.48 -9.69
CA MET A 1 -18.91 -20.04 -9.84
C MET A 1 -19.62 -19.62 -8.57
N PRO A 2 -19.04 -18.85 -7.64
CA PRO A 2 -19.79 -18.33 -6.52
C PRO A 2 -20.74 -17.24 -7.04
N THR A 3 -22.02 -17.42 -6.80
CA THR A 3 -23.05 -16.42 -7.07
C THR A 3 -22.89 -15.28 -6.06
N THR A 4 -22.28 -14.17 -6.49
CA THR A 4 -22.34 -12.91 -5.74
C THR A 4 -23.81 -12.55 -5.55
N SER A 5 -24.28 -12.41 -4.31
CA SER A 5 -25.67 -12.11 -4.05
C SER A 5 -26.02 -10.71 -4.56
N VAL A 6 -27.24 -10.51 -5.05
CA VAL A 6 -27.74 -9.21 -5.54
C VAL A 6 -27.64 -8.12 -4.45
N HIS A 7 -27.57 -8.50 -3.18
CA HIS A 7 -27.39 -7.60 -2.03
C HIS A 7 -25.96 -7.02 -1.97
N ASP A 8 -24.93 -7.86 -2.22
CA ASP A 8 -23.51 -7.41 -2.22
C ASP A 8 -23.22 -6.45 -3.38
N ALA A 9 -23.83 -6.71 -4.55
CA ALA A 9 -23.65 -5.84 -5.72
C ALA A 9 -24.23 -4.42 -5.54
N ARG A 10 -25.37 -4.30 -4.84
CA ARG A 10 -25.99 -2.99 -4.55
C ARG A 10 -25.20 -2.21 -3.50
N GLY A 11 -24.69 -2.86 -2.47
CA GLY A 11 -23.84 -2.21 -1.45
C GLY A 11 -22.53 -1.70 -2.04
N SER A 12 -21.90 -2.47 -2.92
CA SER A 12 -20.66 -2.05 -3.58
C SER A 12 -20.85 -0.89 -4.56
N SER A 13 -21.95 -0.86 -5.31
CA SER A 13 -22.29 0.24 -6.24
C SER A 13 -22.58 1.54 -5.49
N GLN A 14 -23.31 1.51 -4.38
CA GLN A 14 -23.56 2.68 -3.56
C GLN A 14 -22.29 3.26 -2.98
N SER A 15 -21.42 2.42 -2.41
CA SER A 15 -20.10 2.82 -1.88
C SER A 15 -19.20 3.45 -2.94
N LEU A 16 -19.29 3.02 -4.22
CA LEU A 16 -18.57 3.64 -5.33
C LEU A 16 -19.10 5.05 -5.64
N LEU A 17 -20.42 5.21 -5.73
CA LEU A 17 -21.05 6.50 -5.97
C LEU A 17 -20.76 7.49 -4.83
N ASP A 18 -20.76 7.02 -3.59
CA ASP A 18 -20.42 7.84 -2.42
C ASP A 18 -18.96 8.33 -2.50
N ARG A 19 -18.01 7.46 -2.93
CA ARG A 19 -16.60 7.86 -3.14
C ARG A 19 -16.45 8.89 -4.25
N LEU A 20 -17.16 8.72 -5.37
CA LEU A 20 -17.14 9.71 -6.45
C LEU A 20 -17.70 11.06 -5.98
N ALA A 21 -18.80 11.06 -5.23
CA ALA A 21 -19.37 12.28 -4.66
C ALA A 21 -18.40 12.96 -3.68
N ALA A 22 -17.80 12.21 -2.76
CA ALA A 22 -16.80 12.76 -1.83
C ALA A 22 -15.59 13.34 -2.58
N ALA A 23 -15.16 12.70 -3.68
CA ALA A 23 -14.07 13.21 -4.50
C ALA A 23 -14.45 14.49 -5.25
N GLN A 24 -15.70 14.63 -5.71
CA GLN A 24 -16.22 15.87 -6.30
C GLN A 24 -16.24 17.01 -5.28
N ASP A 25 -16.78 16.76 -4.09
CA ASP A 25 -16.81 17.76 -3.00
C ASP A 25 -15.39 18.22 -2.62
N ALA A 26 -14.46 17.29 -2.47
CA ALA A 26 -13.07 17.61 -2.15
C ALA A 26 -12.37 18.36 -3.31
N THR A 27 -12.70 18.04 -4.58
CA THR A 27 -12.21 18.73 -5.77
C THR A 27 -12.69 20.18 -5.78
N ALA A 28 -13.98 20.39 -5.54
CA ALA A 28 -14.58 21.74 -5.43
C ALA A 28 -13.95 22.55 -4.29
N ALA A 29 -13.79 21.93 -3.10
CA ALA A 29 -13.18 22.56 -1.92
C ALA A 29 -11.71 22.98 -2.17
N ALA A 30 -10.98 22.22 -3.01
CA ALA A 30 -9.62 22.55 -3.41
C ALA A 30 -9.53 23.65 -4.51
N GLY A 31 -10.68 24.16 -5.00
CA GLY A 31 -10.73 25.13 -6.09
C GLY A 31 -10.23 24.54 -7.43
N ILE A 32 -10.46 23.27 -7.65
CA ILE A 32 -10.15 22.55 -8.90
C ILE A 32 -11.47 22.28 -9.62
N ASP A 33 -11.51 22.53 -10.92
CA ASP A 33 -12.76 22.41 -11.71
C ASP A 33 -13.04 20.96 -12.11
N ALA A 34 -11.99 20.16 -12.31
CA ALA A 34 -12.12 18.74 -12.63
C ALA A 34 -10.82 17.98 -12.30
N LEU A 35 -10.94 16.68 -12.01
CA LEU A 35 -9.82 15.74 -11.96
C LEU A 35 -9.79 14.88 -13.22
N LEU A 36 -8.58 14.62 -13.72
CA LEU A 36 -8.28 13.64 -14.76
C LEU A 36 -7.45 12.52 -14.12
N VAL A 37 -8.05 11.33 -14.00
CA VAL A 37 -7.44 10.20 -13.28
C VAL A 37 -7.22 9.05 -14.24
N THR A 38 -5.95 8.65 -14.43
CA THR A 38 -5.53 7.56 -15.30
C THR A 38 -5.38 6.24 -14.52
N PRO A 39 -5.16 5.08 -15.18
CA PRO A 39 -5.04 3.80 -14.52
C PRO A 39 -4.01 3.79 -13.39
N GLY A 40 -4.42 3.27 -12.24
CA GLY A 40 -3.66 3.20 -11.00
C GLY A 40 -4.58 3.05 -9.80
N ALA A 41 -4.02 3.13 -8.61
CA ALA A 41 -4.76 2.96 -7.37
C ALA A 41 -5.89 3.99 -7.18
N ASP A 42 -5.70 5.22 -7.66
CA ASP A 42 -6.71 6.28 -7.58
C ASP A 42 -7.92 5.99 -8.47
N LEU A 43 -7.70 5.54 -9.72
CA LEU A 43 -8.80 5.14 -10.61
C LEU A 43 -9.55 3.94 -10.01
N ALA A 44 -8.81 2.92 -9.57
CA ALA A 44 -9.38 1.72 -8.97
C ALA A 44 -10.15 2.03 -7.67
N TYR A 45 -9.66 2.96 -6.85
CA TYR A 45 -10.36 3.44 -5.65
C TYR A 45 -11.70 4.10 -5.98
N LEU A 46 -11.70 5.00 -6.96
CA LEU A 46 -12.88 5.78 -7.33
C LEU A 46 -13.92 4.98 -8.12
N THR A 47 -13.49 4.00 -8.93
CA THR A 47 -14.34 3.33 -9.90
C THR A 47 -14.51 1.82 -9.70
N GLY A 48 -13.64 1.21 -8.91
CA GLY A 48 -13.54 -0.25 -8.82
C GLY A 48 -13.05 -0.91 -10.11
N TYR A 49 -12.62 -0.13 -11.11
CA TYR A 49 -12.08 -0.63 -12.37
C TYR A 49 -10.54 -0.71 -12.28
N GLU A 50 -10.03 -1.92 -12.25
CA GLU A 50 -8.59 -2.23 -12.24
C GLU A 50 -8.02 -2.17 -13.66
N ALA A 51 -8.02 -0.98 -14.26
CA ALA A 51 -7.47 -0.77 -15.59
C ALA A 51 -5.94 -0.87 -15.57
N VAL A 52 -5.37 -1.50 -16.60
CA VAL A 52 -3.92 -1.56 -16.78
C VAL A 52 -3.42 -0.26 -17.42
N GLY A 53 -2.36 0.33 -16.87
CA GLY A 53 -1.69 1.49 -17.47
C GLY A 53 -0.97 1.08 -18.75
N MET A 54 -1.37 1.71 -19.87
CA MET A 54 -0.76 1.47 -21.19
C MET A 54 -0.71 2.78 -22.00
N GLU A 55 -0.18 2.72 -23.22
CA GLU A 55 -0.09 3.86 -24.12
C GLU A 55 -1.47 4.43 -24.49
N ARG A 56 -2.48 3.56 -24.64
CA ARG A 56 -3.87 3.99 -24.88
C ARG A 56 -4.44 4.67 -23.66
N LEU A 57 -5.14 5.78 -23.87
CA LEU A 57 -5.72 6.56 -22.79
C LEU A 57 -6.97 5.90 -22.22
N THR A 58 -6.92 5.48 -20.96
CA THR A 58 -8.07 5.34 -20.08
C THR A 58 -8.04 6.50 -19.09
N CYS A 59 -9.17 7.21 -18.89
CA CYS A 59 -9.22 8.38 -18.04
C CYS A 59 -10.61 8.56 -17.41
N LEU A 60 -10.67 8.67 -16.11
CA LEU A 60 -11.84 9.21 -15.41
C LEU A 60 -11.78 10.73 -15.50
N VAL A 61 -12.81 11.33 -16.07
CA VAL A 61 -13.11 12.77 -16.02
C VAL A 61 -14.07 12.97 -14.87
N LEU A 62 -13.60 13.56 -13.79
CA LEU A 62 -14.38 13.83 -12.58
C LEU A 62 -14.53 15.35 -12.41
N PRO A 63 -15.58 15.97 -12.96
CA PRO A 63 -15.82 17.39 -12.74
C PRO A 63 -16.24 17.64 -11.30
N ALA A 64 -15.87 18.79 -10.73
CA ALA A 64 -16.33 19.22 -9.41
C ALA A 64 -17.85 19.35 -9.33
N VAL A 65 -18.49 19.68 -10.45
CA VAL A 65 -19.96 19.75 -10.60
C VAL A 65 -20.36 19.10 -11.92
N GLY A 66 -21.23 18.11 -11.86
CA GLY A 66 -21.68 17.37 -13.03
C GLY A 66 -21.48 15.85 -12.89
N SER A 67 -21.74 15.11 -13.95
CA SER A 67 -21.61 13.64 -13.91
C SER A 67 -20.18 13.19 -14.23
N PRO A 68 -19.62 12.25 -13.47
CA PRO A 68 -18.35 11.59 -13.83
C PRO A 68 -18.50 10.80 -15.14
N VAL A 69 -17.45 10.81 -15.95
CA VAL A 69 -17.39 10.04 -17.19
C VAL A 69 -16.06 9.31 -17.26
N VAL A 70 -16.08 8.02 -17.60
CA VAL A 70 -14.86 7.27 -17.86
C VAL A 70 -14.65 7.10 -19.35
N VAL A 71 -13.52 7.57 -19.86
CA VAL A 71 -13.07 7.43 -21.23
C VAL A 71 -12.17 6.20 -21.32
N VAL A 72 -12.47 5.27 -22.24
CA VAL A 72 -11.71 4.04 -22.45
C VAL A 72 -11.48 3.77 -23.94
N PRO A 73 -10.39 3.07 -24.33
CA PRO A 73 -10.30 2.52 -25.67
C PRO A 73 -11.46 1.56 -25.95
N THR A 74 -11.93 1.48 -27.17
CA THR A 74 -13.01 0.54 -27.56
C THR A 74 -12.67 -0.91 -27.18
N LEU A 75 -11.40 -1.28 -27.23
CA LEU A 75 -10.92 -2.61 -26.82
C LEU A 75 -11.16 -2.91 -25.35
N GLU A 76 -11.10 -1.89 -24.47
CA GLU A 76 -11.23 -2.03 -23.03
C GLU A 76 -12.67 -1.84 -22.53
N GLN A 77 -13.58 -1.43 -23.40
CA GLN A 77 -14.98 -1.19 -23.03
C GLN A 77 -15.67 -2.41 -22.39
N PRO A 78 -15.50 -3.66 -22.88
CA PRO A 78 -16.13 -4.81 -22.26
C PRO A 78 -15.63 -5.06 -20.82
N ALA A 79 -14.33 -4.86 -20.56
CA ALA A 79 -13.75 -5.01 -19.23
C ALA A 79 -14.24 -3.92 -18.26
N ALA A 80 -14.33 -2.67 -18.73
CA ALA A 80 -14.87 -1.57 -17.95
C ALA A 80 -16.36 -1.79 -17.59
N LEU A 81 -17.17 -2.27 -18.53
CA LEU A 81 -18.59 -2.60 -18.28
C LEU A 81 -18.78 -3.78 -17.33
N ALA A 82 -17.85 -4.75 -17.32
CA ALA A 82 -17.88 -5.89 -16.41
C ALA A 82 -17.39 -5.56 -15.00
N SER A 83 -16.77 -4.40 -14.79
CA SER A 83 -16.28 -3.92 -13.49
C SER A 83 -17.42 -3.30 -12.66
N PRO A 84 -17.19 -2.98 -11.36
CA PRO A 84 -18.15 -2.26 -10.53
C PRO A 84 -18.64 -0.94 -11.11
N LEU A 85 -17.82 -0.28 -11.93
CA LEU A 85 -18.15 0.93 -12.68
C LEU A 85 -19.40 0.75 -13.56
N GLY A 86 -19.48 -0.36 -14.32
CA GLY A 86 -20.64 -0.65 -15.16
C GLY A 86 -21.90 -0.91 -14.35
N ALA A 87 -21.79 -1.63 -13.23
CA ALA A 87 -22.92 -1.88 -12.33
C ALA A 87 -23.43 -0.62 -11.63
N ALA A 88 -22.56 0.36 -11.38
CA ALA A 88 -22.91 1.65 -10.79
C ALA A 88 -23.57 2.61 -11.78
N GLY A 89 -23.58 2.29 -13.08
CA GLY A 89 -24.18 3.11 -14.11
C GLY A 89 -23.42 4.41 -14.43
N VAL A 90 -22.12 4.46 -14.12
CA VAL A 90 -21.28 5.60 -14.49
C VAL A 90 -21.13 5.64 -16.01
N GLU A 91 -21.22 6.82 -16.59
CA GLU A 91 -21.14 6.98 -18.04
C GLU A 91 -19.79 6.55 -18.59
N LEU A 92 -19.81 5.74 -19.66
CA LEU A 92 -18.63 5.31 -20.41
C LEU A 92 -18.63 5.94 -21.79
N ARG A 93 -17.50 6.53 -22.16
CA ARG A 93 -17.21 6.97 -23.53
C ARG A 93 -16.03 6.15 -24.04
N HIS A 94 -16.16 5.63 -25.25
CA HIS A 94 -15.06 4.89 -25.88
C HIS A 94 -14.55 5.62 -27.12
N TRP A 95 -13.30 5.34 -27.48
CA TRP A 95 -12.61 5.90 -28.63
C TRP A 95 -11.91 4.79 -29.43
N GLY A 96 -11.86 4.94 -30.76
CA GLY A 96 -11.22 4.00 -31.67
C GLY A 96 -9.77 4.38 -31.98
N GLU A 97 -9.03 3.49 -32.63
CA GLU A 97 -7.58 3.62 -32.90
C GLU A 97 -7.19 4.88 -33.71
N THR A 98 -8.15 5.49 -34.43
CA THR A 98 -7.92 6.70 -35.23
C THR A 98 -8.46 7.97 -34.58
N ASP A 99 -9.08 7.86 -33.42
CA ASP A 99 -9.66 9.01 -32.71
C ASP A 99 -8.59 9.67 -31.82
N ASP A 100 -8.78 10.96 -31.52
CA ASP A 100 -7.99 11.67 -30.53
C ASP A 100 -8.66 11.63 -29.15
N PRO A 101 -8.20 10.79 -28.21
CA PRO A 101 -8.80 10.66 -26.90
C PRO A 101 -8.66 11.91 -26.04
N TYR A 102 -7.63 12.73 -26.28
CA TYR A 102 -7.42 13.96 -25.52
C TYR A 102 -8.44 15.02 -25.87
N THR A 103 -8.75 15.17 -27.16
CA THR A 103 -9.87 16.02 -27.62
C THR A 103 -11.19 15.54 -27.05
N LEU A 104 -11.43 14.23 -27.00
CA LEU A 104 -12.64 13.66 -26.39
C LEU A 104 -12.74 14.04 -24.91
N VAL A 105 -11.67 13.82 -24.13
CA VAL A 105 -11.63 14.18 -22.69
C VAL A 105 -11.86 15.67 -22.47
N VAL A 106 -11.20 16.53 -23.25
CA VAL A 106 -11.38 17.99 -23.16
C VAL A 106 -12.83 18.41 -23.42
N GLY A 107 -13.49 17.75 -24.38
CA GLY A 107 -14.91 18.01 -24.70
C GLY A 107 -15.88 17.60 -23.59
N LEU A 108 -15.45 16.81 -22.60
CA LEU A 108 -16.23 16.38 -21.43
C LEU A 108 -16.02 17.29 -20.21
N LEU A 109 -15.04 18.18 -20.25
CA LEU A 109 -14.78 19.12 -19.15
C LEU A 109 -15.82 20.25 -19.12
N PRO A 110 -16.05 20.86 -17.93
CA PRO A 110 -16.92 22.00 -17.81
C PRO A 110 -16.50 23.16 -18.75
N PRO A 111 -17.45 23.90 -19.35
CA PRO A 111 -17.13 25.06 -20.15
C PRO A 111 -16.33 26.09 -19.34
N GLY A 112 -15.22 26.58 -19.93
CA GLY A 112 -14.39 27.58 -19.27
C GLY A 112 -13.52 27.05 -18.11
N VAL A 113 -13.24 25.74 -18.10
CA VAL A 113 -12.34 25.12 -17.11
C VAL A 113 -11.06 25.91 -16.99
N GLY A 114 -10.72 26.37 -15.76
CA GLY A 114 -9.56 27.16 -15.47
C GLY A 114 -8.47 26.37 -14.75
N ARG A 115 -8.84 25.35 -13.99
CA ARG A 115 -7.90 24.56 -13.19
C ARG A 115 -8.24 23.08 -13.19
N VAL A 116 -7.29 22.22 -13.59
CA VAL A 116 -7.47 20.76 -13.74
C VAL A 116 -6.43 20.02 -12.90
N GLY A 117 -6.91 19.08 -12.07
CA GLY A 117 -6.05 18.18 -11.32
C GLY A 117 -5.72 16.93 -12.13
N LEU A 118 -4.44 16.62 -12.26
CA LEU A 118 -3.95 15.38 -12.87
C LEU A 118 -3.52 14.41 -11.77
N ASP A 119 -3.80 13.11 -11.92
CA ASP A 119 -3.31 12.14 -10.95
C ASP A 119 -1.78 12.14 -10.88
N ASN A 120 -1.25 11.82 -9.69
CA ASN A 120 0.19 11.94 -9.43
C ASN A 120 1.04 10.91 -10.19
N HIS A 121 0.43 9.84 -10.68
CA HIS A 121 1.10 8.74 -11.39
C HIS A 121 0.81 8.74 -12.89
N MET A 122 0.18 9.81 -13.40
CA MET A 122 -0.07 9.97 -14.83
C MET A 122 1.26 9.97 -15.61
N TRP A 123 1.36 9.14 -16.64
CA TRP A 123 2.55 9.11 -17.49
C TRP A 123 2.85 10.50 -18.08
N ALA A 124 4.12 10.88 -18.07
CA ALA A 124 4.55 12.21 -18.54
C ALA A 124 4.08 12.53 -19.96
N GLU A 125 4.01 11.53 -20.87
CA GLU A 125 3.48 11.72 -22.22
C GLU A 125 2.02 12.19 -22.21
N LYS A 126 1.21 11.62 -21.31
CA LYS A 126 -0.22 11.99 -21.16
C LYS A 126 -0.35 13.38 -20.55
N VAL A 127 0.47 13.70 -19.54
CA VAL A 127 0.56 15.05 -18.97
C VAL A 127 0.88 16.08 -20.06
N LEU A 128 1.87 15.82 -20.90
CA LEU A 128 2.25 16.72 -21.99
C LEU A 128 1.17 16.81 -23.09
N ALA A 129 0.42 15.74 -23.34
CA ALA A 129 -0.70 15.75 -24.27
C ALA A 129 -1.85 16.60 -23.72
N PHE A 130 -2.22 16.43 -22.44
CA PHE A 130 -3.24 17.29 -21.80
C PHE A 130 -2.80 18.75 -21.73
N ARG A 131 -1.50 19.03 -21.50
CA ARG A 131 -0.98 20.39 -21.53
C ARG A 131 -1.16 21.07 -22.89
N ARG A 132 -0.98 20.32 -23.99
CA ARG A 132 -1.24 20.83 -25.34
C ARG A 132 -2.74 21.00 -25.61
N ALA A 133 -3.58 20.08 -25.12
CA ALA A 133 -5.02 20.11 -25.35
C ALA A 133 -5.75 21.16 -24.48
N LEU A 134 -5.16 21.55 -23.34
CA LEU A 134 -5.69 22.50 -22.36
C LEU A 134 -4.72 23.67 -22.12
N PRO A 135 -4.35 24.45 -23.14
CA PRO A 135 -3.30 25.48 -23.00
C PRO A 135 -3.68 26.63 -22.08
N ALA A 136 -4.98 26.86 -21.84
CA ALA A 136 -5.50 27.95 -21.00
C ALA A 136 -5.76 27.52 -19.55
N ALA A 137 -5.81 26.21 -19.26
CA ALA A 137 -6.08 25.72 -17.91
C ALA A 137 -4.78 25.52 -17.12
N GLU A 138 -4.78 25.94 -15.87
CA GLU A 138 -3.72 25.57 -14.92
C GLU A 138 -3.83 24.07 -14.64
N GLN A 139 -2.70 23.37 -14.73
CA GLN A 139 -2.63 21.94 -14.39
C GLN A 139 -1.91 21.79 -13.05
N VAL A 140 -2.57 21.13 -12.12
CA VAL A 140 -2.07 20.85 -10.76
C VAL A 140 -2.12 19.36 -10.47
N LEU A 141 -1.43 18.91 -9.41
CA LEU A 141 -1.53 17.52 -8.98
C LEU A 141 -2.82 17.28 -8.21
N ALA A 142 -3.52 16.20 -8.54
CA ALA A 142 -4.74 15.75 -7.85
C ALA A 142 -4.46 15.10 -6.48
N GLY A 143 -3.21 14.80 -6.18
CA GLY A 143 -2.80 14.06 -4.99
C GLY A 143 -3.21 14.72 -3.67
N SER A 144 -3.34 16.05 -3.63
CA SER A 144 -3.85 16.74 -2.44
C SER A 144 -5.32 16.42 -2.13
N VAL A 145 -6.11 16.06 -3.15
CA VAL A 145 -7.51 15.63 -3.01
C VAL A 145 -7.60 14.13 -2.76
N LEU A 146 -7.02 13.32 -3.66
CA LEU A 146 -7.18 11.87 -3.65
C LEU A 146 -6.50 11.20 -2.46
N ARG A 147 -5.34 11.71 -2.05
CA ARG A 147 -4.61 11.25 -0.87
C ARG A 147 -5.44 11.41 0.42
N GLU A 148 -6.13 12.53 0.60
CA GLU A 148 -6.95 12.78 1.78
C GLU A 148 -8.12 11.80 1.89
N LEU A 149 -8.71 11.40 0.76
CA LEU A 149 -9.79 10.42 0.72
C LEU A 149 -9.27 9.01 1.04
N ARG A 150 -8.15 8.60 0.42
CA ARG A 150 -7.59 7.26 0.59
C ARG A 150 -6.94 7.05 1.95
N MET A 151 -6.40 8.12 2.53
CA MET A 151 -5.69 8.06 3.81
C MET A 151 -6.62 7.66 4.98
N ARG A 152 -7.88 8.11 4.95
CA ARG A 152 -8.89 7.78 5.97
C ARG A 152 -9.77 6.63 5.49
N LYS A 153 -9.50 5.43 5.97
CA LYS A 153 -10.23 4.21 5.61
C LYS A 153 -11.60 4.19 6.27
N THR A 154 -12.60 3.84 5.50
CA THR A 154 -13.91 3.45 6.04
C THR A 154 -13.81 2.13 6.81
N THR A 155 -14.82 1.78 7.60
CA THR A 155 -14.87 0.50 8.31
C THR A 155 -14.69 -0.70 7.36
N ALA A 156 -15.33 -0.67 6.19
CA ALA A 156 -15.22 -1.74 5.21
C ALA A 156 -13.78 -1.88 4.63
N GLU A 157 -13.08 -0.76 4.47
CA GLU A 157 -11.68 -0.75 4.01
C GLU A 157 -10.73 -1.24 5.11
N VAL A 158 -10.98 -0.89 6.38
CA VAL A 158 -10.25 -1.45 7.52
C VAL A 158 -10.47 -2.96 7.62
N ASP A 159 -11.70 -3.45 7.40
CA ASP A 159 -11.99 -4.88 7.37
C ASP A 159 -11.28 -5.60 6.23
N ALA A 160 -11.14 -4.96 5.06
CA ALA A 160 -10.36 -5.50 3.94
C ALA A 160 -8.87 -5.58 4.28
N LEU A 161 -8.29 -4.55 4.91
CA LEU A 161 -6.91 -4.57 5.40
C LEU A 161 -6.70 -5.62 6.50
N ARG A 162 -7.67 -5.78 7.41
CA ARG A 162 -7.63 -6.83 8.45
C ARG A 162 -7.63 -8.23 7.83
N ALA A 163 -8.44 -8.46 6.80
CA ALA A 163 -8.43 -9.73 6.07
C ALA A 163 -7.09 -9.99 5.36
N ALA A 164 -6.48 -8.95 4.78
CA ALA A 164 -5.15 -9.03 4.17
C ALA A 164 -4.06 -9.32 5.22
N GLY A 165 -4.09 -8.63 6.37
CA GLY A 165 -3.18 -8.87 7.49
C GLY A 165 -3.27 -10.30 8.03
N GLN A 166 -4.49 -10.82 8.22
CA GLN A 166 -4.68 -12.21 8.64
C GLN A 166 -4.19 -13.23 7.62
N ALA A 167 -4.31 -12.94 6.33
CA ALA A 167 -3.84 -13.84 5.28
C ALA A 167 -2.30 -13.90 5.26
N ILE A 168 -1.61 -12.76 5.38
CA ILE A 168 -0.15 -12.74 5.41
C ILE A 168 0.40 -13.32 6.72
N ASP A 169 -0.29 -13.15 7.84
CA ASP A 169 0.05 -13.78 9.12
C ASP A 169 0.06 -15.31 9.02
N ARG A 170 -0.87 -15.92 8.25
CA ARG A 170 -0.85 -17.38 8.02
C ARG A 170 0.35 -17.85 7.22
N VAL A 171 0.89 -17.01 6.33
CA VAL A 171 2.16 -17.31 5.64
C VAL A 171 3.32 -17.28 6.65
N HIS A 172 3.40 -16.26 7.50
CA HIS A 172 4.43 -16.19 8.57
C HIS A 172 4.33 -17.37 9.56
N ALA A 173 3.12 -17.82 9.90
CA ALA A 173 2.91 -18.97 10.78
C ALA A 173 3.50 -20.27 10.22
N ARG A 174 3.68 -20.35 8.90
CA ARG A 174 4.26 -21.50 8.19
C ARG A 174 5.72 -21.32 7.83
N MET A 175 6.39 -20.29 8.32
CA MET A 175 7.74 -19.94 7.88
C MET A 175 8.76 -21.07 8.09
N GLY A 176 8.59 -21.91 9.09
CA GLY A 176 9.41 -23.11 9.29
C GLY A 176 9.31 -24.18 8.18
N GLU A 177 8.29 -24.09 7.30
CA GLU A 177 8.22 -24.97 6.10
C GLU A 177 9.17 -24.46 5.00
N PHE A 178 9.40 -23.17 4.93
CA PHE A 178 10.14 -22.50 3.85
C PHE A 178 11.60 -22.22 4.21
N LEU A 179 11.84 -21.59 5.38
CA LEU A 179 13.17 -21.25 5.87
C LEU A 179 13.87 -22.50 6.43
N ARG A 180 14.94 -22.92 5.74
CA ARG A 180 15.78 -24.04 6.17
C ARG A 180 17.23 -23.80 5.79
N VAL A 181 18.13 -24.22 6.65
CA VAL A 181 19.55 -24.24 6.34
C VAL A 181 19.83 -25.06 5.07
N GLY A 182 20.72 -24.57 4.23
CA GLY A 182 21.09 -25.20 2.96
C GLY A 182 20.23 -24.76 1.76
N ARG A 183 19.17 -24.00 1.96
CA ARG A 183 18.38 -23.39 0.88
C ARG A 183 18.89 -22.00 0.54
N THR A 184 18.68 -21.57 -0.69
CA THR A 184 18.97 -20.17 -1.08
C THR A 184 17.81 -19.24 -0.72
N GLU A 185 18.11 -17.96 -0.50
CA GLU A 185 17.12 -16.92 -0.29
C GLU A 185 16.08 -16.90 -1.43
N ARG A 186 16.51 -17.03 -2.68
CA ARG A 186 15.67 -17.08 -3.88
C ARG A 186 14.68 -18.24 -3.87
N GLU A 187 15.13 -19.45 -3.52
CA GLU A 187 14.25 -20.62 -3.42
C GLU A 187 13.18 -20.43 -2.35
N VAL A 188 13.54 -19.80 -1.23
CA VAL A 188 12.61 -19.48 -0.14
C VAL A 188 11.61 -18.41 -0.60
N ALA A 189 12.06 -17.32 -1.21
CA ALA A 189 11.20 -16.25 -1.69
C ALA A 189 10.15 -16.75 -2.70
N VAL A 190 10.55 -17.62 -3.64
CA VAL A 190 9.62 -18.24 -4.62
C VAL A 190 8.52 -19.04 -3.91
N GLN A 191 8.86 -19.82 -2.88
CA GLN A 191 7.85 -20.58 -2.13
C GLN A 191 6.94 -19.68 -1.29
N ILE A 192 7.49 -18.62 -0.70
CA ILE A 192 6.71 -17.62 0.03
C ILE A 192 5.70 -16.94 -0.91
N CYS A 193 6.11 -16.52 -2.11
CA CYS A 193 5.19 -15.94 -3.11
C CYS A 193 4.05 -16.90 -3.46
N ALA A 194 4.34 -18.19 -3.63
CA ALA A 194 3.30 -19.21 -3.88
C ALA A 194 2.37 -19.37 -2.66
N ALA A 195 2.92 -19.31 -1.44
CA ALA A 195 2.13 -19.39 -0.21
C ALA A 195 1.23 -18.17 -0.02
N ILE A 196 1.69 -16.96 -0.35
CA ILE A 196 0.90 -15.72 -0.32
C ILE A 196 -0.37 -15.87 -1.17
N VAL A 197 -0.21 -16.33 -2.42
CA VAL A 197 -1.36 -16.61 -3.31
C VAL A 197 -2.22 -17.74 -2.75
N GLY A 198 -1.61 -18.79 -2.20
CA GLY A 198 -2.31 -19.91 -1.58
C GLY A 198 -3.18 -19.53 -0.37
N GLU A 199 -2.80 -18.47 0.35
CA GLU A 199 -3.52 -17.94 1.51
C GLU A 199 -4.61 -16.92 1.13
N GLY A 200 -4.82 -16.69 -0.17
CA GLY A 200 -5.98 -15.94 -0.69
C GLY A 200 -5.66 -14.60 -1.32
N HIS A 201 -4.38 -14.21 -1.42
CA HIS A 201 -4.01 -13.03 -2.20
C HIS A 201 -4.17 -13.30 -3.70
N ALA A 202 -4.55 -12.28 -4.45
CA ALA A 202 -4.59 -12.34 -5.92
C ALA A 202 -3.17 -12.38 -6.50
N THR A 203 -2.26 -11.62 -5.89
CA THR A 203 -0.84 -11.53 -6.29
C THR A 203 0.06 -11.43 -5.07
N ALA A 204 1.26 -12.00 -5.14
CA ALA A 204 2.36 -11.61 -4.28
C ALA A 204 3.01 -10.35 -4.88
N GLU A 205 3.10 -9.29 -4.09
CA GLU A 205 3.69 -8.02 -4.55
C GLU A 205 5.22 -8.05 -4.36
N PHE A 206 5.68 -8.62 -3.24
CA PHE A 206 7.10 -8.77 -2.93
C PHE A 206 7.34 -9.87 -1.90
N ALA A 207 8.59 -10.37 -1.87
CA ALA A 207 9.10 -11.27 -0.83
C ALA A 207 10.60 -11.00 -0.66
N ILE A 208 10.94 -10.18 0.33
CA ILE A 208 12.31 -9.95 0.77
C ILE A 208 12.71 -11.09 1.70
N VAL A 209 13.83 -11.74 1.39
CA VAL A 209 14.46 -12.75 2.25
C VAL A 209 15.93 -12.40 2.34
N GLY A 210 16.33 -11.72 3.41
CA GLY A 210 17.69 -11.28 3.63
C GLY A 210 18.35 -12.07 4.76
N SER A 211 19.29 -12.98 4.45
CA SER A 211 19.95 -13.85 5.43
C SER A 211 21.34 -13.35 5.77
N GLY A 212 21.72 -13.45 7.07
CA GLY A 212 23.01 -12.99 7.57
C GLY A 212 23.33 -11.56 7.11
N PRO A 213 24.49 -11.32 6.45
CA PRO A 213 24.90 -9.97 6.00
C PRO A 213 23.90 -9.28 5.07
N ASN A 214 23.13 -10.05 4.29
CA ASN A 214 22.11 -9.52 3.38
C ASN A 214 20.93 -8.89 4.13
N GLY A 215 20.63 -9.38 5.35
CA GLY A 215 19.62 -8.78 6.23
C GLY A 215 19.94 -7.35 6.66
N ALA A 216 21.19 -6.90 6.52
CA ALA A 216 21.59 -5.52 6.77
C ALA A 216 21.15 -4.54 5.67
N SER A 217 20.57 -5.02 4.56
CA SER A 217 20.01 -4.20 3.49
C SER A 217 18.47 -4.25 3.57
N PRO A 218 17.77 -3.14 3.91
CA PRO A 218 16.32 -3.14 4.11
C PRO A 218 15.51 -3.65 2.91
N HIS A 219 15.94 -3.32 1.68
CA HIS A 219 15.29 -3.72 0.43
C HIS A 219 16.15 -4.73 -0.34
N HIS A 220 16.71 -5.72 0.35
CA HIS A 220 17.50 -6.77 -0.27
C HIS A 220 16.66 -7.61 -1.24
N GLU A 221 17.11 -7.77 -2.49
CA GLU A 221 16.53 -8.73 -3.42
C GLU A 221 17.06 -10.14 -3.13
N ALA A 222 16.16 -11.10 -2.92
CA ALA A 222 16.50 -12.47 -2.60
C ALA A 222 17.53 -13.07 -3.59
N SER A 223 18.68 -13.44 -3.08
CA SER A 223 19.87 -13.86 -3.85
C SER A 223 20.07 -15.38 -3.85
N ASP A 224 21.16 -15.82 -4.50
CA ASP A 224 21.59 -17.22 -4.45
C ASP A 224 22.44 -17.55 -3.20
N ARG A 225 22.52 -16.62 -2.20
CA ARG A 225 23.15 -16.90 -0.92
C ARG A 225 22.44 -18.06 -0.24
N VAL A 226 23.21 -19.03 0.20
CA VAL A 226 22.73 -20.19 0.95
C VAL A 226 22.57 -19.81 2.42
N ILE A 227 21.41 -20.04 2.98
CA ILE A 227 21.09 -19.83 4.39
C ILE A 227 21.90 -20.82 5.24
N ALA A 228 22.61 -20.32 6.22
CA ALA A 228 23.49 -21.10 7.09
C ALA A 228 22.97 -21.20 8.54
N VAL A 229 23.51 -22.15 9.29
CA VAL A 229 23.29 -22.24 10.74
C VAL A 229 23.77 -20.94 11.40
N GLY A 230 22.97 -20.38 12.31
CA GLY A 230 23.27 -19.12 13.00
C GLY A 230 22.97 -17.87 12.17
N ASP A 231 22.48 -17.99 10.93
CA ASP A 231 21.98 -16.80 10.23
C ASP A 231 20.75 -16.23 10.92
N VAL A 232 20.68 -14.90 10.97
CA VAL A 232 19.46 -14.16 11.17
C VAL A 232 18.87 -13.87 9.80
N VAL A 233 17.57 -14.09 9.62
CA VAL A 233 16.88 -13.89 8.35
C VAL A 233 15.73 -12.92 8.53
N VAL A 234 15.81 -11.78 7.86
CA VAL A 234 14.70 -10.83 7.71
C VAL A 234 13.80 -11.34 6.61
N VAL A 235 12.53 -11.56 6.92
CA VAL A 235 11.49 -11.93 5.95
C VAL A 235 10.43 -10.84 5.97
N ASP A 236 10.35 -10.11 4.87
CA ASP A 236 9.39 -9.04 4.66
C ASP A 236 8.56 -9.35 3.42
N ILE A 237 7.25 -9.48 3.61
CA ILE A 237 6.35 -10.08 2.62
C ILE A 237 5.03 -9.34 2.54
N GLY A 238 4.55 -9.18 1.32
CA GLY A 238 3.29 -8.53 1.07
C GLY A 238 2.62 -9.01 -0.22
N GLY A 239 1.31 -8.83 -0.27
CA GLY A 239 0.50 -9.21 -1.42
C GLY A 239 -0.76 -8.37 -1.53
N ARG A 240 -1.42 -8.46 -2.67
CA ARG A 240 -2.69 -7.78 -2.96
C ARG A 240 -3.84 -8.77 -2.91
N MET A 241 -4.84 -8.48 -2.11
CA MET A 241 -6.07 -9.27 -2.03
C MET A 241 -6.96 -9.04 -3.26
N PRO A 242 -7.91 -9.95 -3.57
CA PRO A 242 -8.93 -9.71 -4.60
C PRO A 242 -9.77 -8.46 -4.38
N SER A 243 -9.85 -7.95 -3.16
CA SER A 243 -10.46 -6.67 -2.82
C SER A 243 -9.65 -5.46 -3.31
N GLY A 244 -8.41 -5.67 -3.77
CA GLY A 244 -7.45 -4.65 -4.17
C GLY A 244 -6.65 -4.06 -3.00
N TYR A 245 -6.93 -4.44 -1.74
CA TYR A 245 -6.17 -3.99 -0.56
C TYR A 245 -4.92 -4.85 -0.36
N CYS A 246 -3.83 -4.19 0.06
CA CYS A 246 -2.54 -4.83 0.24
C CYS A 246 -2.34 -5.31 1.68
N SER A 247 -1.51 -6.34 1.84
CA SER A 247 -0.89 -6.71 3.11
C SER A 247 0.58 -6.35 3.09
N ASP A 248 1.14 -6.18 4.29
CA ASP A 248 2.55 -5.94 4.54
C ASP A 248 2.91 -6.46 5.93
N SER A 249 4.00 -7.20 6.05
CA SER A 249 4.45 -7.72 7.34
C SER A 249 5.89 -8.21 7.30
N THR A 250 6.68 -7.78 8.28
CA THR A 250 8.04 -8.28 8.48
C THR A 250 8.17 -9.03 9.79
N ARG A 251 8.87 -10.17 9.72
CA ARG A 251 9.40 -10.91 10.88
C ARG A 251 10.85 -11.27 10.65
N THR A 252 11.59 -11.37 11.73
CA THR A 252 12.98 -11.81 11.72
C THR A 252 13.09 -13.16 12.42
N TYR A 253 13.87 -14.07 11.87
CA TYR A 253 14.04 -15.45 12.32
C TYR A 253 15.52 -15.76 12.54
N ALA A 254 15.85 -16.63 13.52
CA ALA A 254 17.19 -17.20 13.67
C ALA A 254 17.20 -18.66 13.19
N MET A 255 18.28 -19.07 12.54
CA MET A 255 18.39 -20.40 11.92
C MET A 255 19.15 -21.38 12.82
N GLU A 256 18.44 -22.38 13.34
CA GLU A 256 18.91 -23.46 14.23
C GLU A 256 19.54 -22.99 15.55
N VAL A 257 20.37 -21.96 15.53
CA VAL A 257 21.03 -21.38 16.70
C VAL A 257 20.88 -19.85 16.64
N GLU A 258 20.49 -19.26 17.76
CA GLU A 258 20.47 -17.81 17.89
C GLU A 258 21.90 -17.28 18.05
N PRO A 259 22.35 -16.26 17.27
CA PRO A 259 23.65 -15.65 17.49
C PRO A 259 23.74 -14.98 18.85
N THR A 260 24.89 -15.13 19.52
CA THR A 260 25.11 -14.71 20.91
C THR A 260 24.84 -13.22 21.15
N ASP A 261 25.18 -12.36 20.16
CA ASP A 261 25.09 -10.90 20.29
C ASP A 261 23.85 -10.34 19.62
N PHE A 262 22.86 -11.19 19.28
CA PHE A 262 21.67 -10.75 18.53
C PHE A 262 20.45 -10.48 19.42
N ARG A 263 20.33 -11.15 20.54
CA ARG A 263 19.16 -11.03 21.43
C ARG A 263 18.95 -9.60 21.93
N GLU A 264 19.99 -8.94 22.39
CA GLU A 264 19.91 -7.59 22.95
C GLU A 264 19.38 -6.56 21.92
N PRO A 265 19.98 -6.41 20.72
CA PRO A 265 19.45 -5.50 19.71
C PRO A 265 18.05 -5.90 19.23
N TYR A 266 17.69 -7.19 19.19
CA TYR A 266 16.36 -7.63 18.81
C TYR A 266 15.30 -7.26 19.85
N ASP A 267 15.58 -7.50 21.14
CA ASP A 267 14.66 -7.14 22.23
C ASP A 267 14.47 -5.62 22.32
N LEU A 268 15.53 -4.85 22.05
CA LEU A 268 15.46 -3.39 21.93
C LEU A 268 14.57 -2.96 20.75
N LEU A 269 14.73 -3.59 19.59
CA LEU A 269 13.91 -3.35 18.42
C LEU A 269 12.42 -3.68 18.68
N LEU A 270 12.16 -4.80 19.36
CA LEU A 270 10.80 -5.17 19.77
C LEU A 270 10.19 -4.12 20.71
N ALA A 271 10.97 -3.63 21.68
CA ALA A 271 10.54 -2.56 22.57
C ALA A 271 10.23 -1.27 21.80
N ALA A 272 11.03 -0.92 20.80
CA ALA A 272 10.82 0.24 19.94
C ALA A 272 9.52 0.12 19.12
N GLN A 273 9.27 -1.05 18.51
CA GLN A 273 8.07 -1.31 17.74
C GLN A 273 6.81 -1.25 18.63
N ILE A 274 6.88 -1.81 19.84
CA ILE A 274 5.79 -1.72 20.83
C ILE A 274 5.53 -0.26 21.22
N ALA A 275 6.59 0.52 21.49
CA ALA A 275 6.47 1.93 21.87
C ALA A 275 5.79 2.76 20.76
N ALA A 276 6.18 2.55 19.49
CA ALA A 276 5.53 3.22 18.35
C ALA A 276 4.05 2.83 18.22
N CYS A 277 3.71 1.54 18.30
CA CYS A 277 2.31 1.09 18.26
C CYS A 277 1.47 1.72 19.40
N GLN A 278 2.03 1.82 20.61
CA GLN A 278 1.36 2.42 21.76
C GLN A 278 1.21 3.94 21.65
N ALA A 279 2.06 4.61 20.87
CA ALA A 279 1.97 6.03 20.62
C ALA A 279 0.80 6.41 19.70
N VAL A 280 0.28 5.46 18.91
CA VAL A 280 -0.80 5.69 17.94
C VAL A 280 -2.10 6.02 18.67
N ARG A 281 -2.61 7.22 18.43
CA ARG A 281 -3.94 7.69 18.89
C ARG A 281 -4.32 8.97 18.15
N PRO A 282 -5.62 9.30 18.05
CA PRO A 282 -6.06 10.54 17.41
C PRO A 282 -5.35 11.78 17.98
N GLY A 283 -4.93 12.67 17.08
CA GLY A 283 -4.26 13.94 17.41
C GLY A 283 -2.74 13.84 17.65
N VAL A 284 -2.18 12.64 17.79
CA VAL A 284 -0.71 12.45 17.81
C VAL A 284 -0.17 12.62 16.41
N THR A 285 0.96 13.32 16.24
CA THR A 285 1.56 13.52 14.91
C THR A 285 2.28 12.26 14.41
N CYS A 286 2.37 12.11 13.09
CA CYS A 286 3.16 11.04 12.48
C CYS A 286 4.63 11.07 12.96
N SER A 287 5.21 12.27 13.09
CA SER A 287 6.56 12.48 13.63
C SER A 287 6.71 12.02 15.08
N ALA A 288 5.68 12.15 15.90
CA ALA A 288 5.70 11.67 17.29
C ALA A 288 5.68 10.14 17.38
N VAL A 289 5.00 9.46 16.46
CA VAL A 289 5.04 7.99 16.36
C VAL A 289 6.42 7.52 15.90
N ASP A 290 7.02 8.15 14.88
CA ASP A 290 8.41 7.86 14.46
C ASP A 290 9.38 8.06 15.62
N LYS A 291 9.25 9.19 16.33
CA LYS A 291 10.09 9.51 17.48
C LYS A 291 10.00 8.47 18.59
N ALA A 292 8.83 7.89 18.83
CA ALA A 292 8.65 6.89 19.89
C ALA A 292 9.49 5.62 19.64
N ALA A 293 9.61 5.16 18.38
CA ALA A 293 10.51 4.06 18.05
C ALA A 293 11.98 4.50 18.07
N ARG A 294 12.27 5.63 17.44
CA ARG A 294 13.63 6.13 17.23
C ARG A 294 14.34 6.45 18.54
N ASP A 295 13.63 7.02 19.51
CA ASP A 295 14.19 7.33 20.83
C ASP A 295 14.64 6.06 21.56
N VAL A 296 13.86 4.98 21.51
CA VAL A 296 14.22 3.68 22.13
C VAL A 296 15.48 3.11 21.49
N ILE A 297 15.53 3.05 20.16
CA ILE A 297 16.68 2.52 19.41
C ILE A 297 17.94 3.37 19.67
N THR A 298 17.79 4.71 19.71
CA THR A 298 18.91 5.63 19.96
C THR A 298 19.43 5.52 21.37
N ALA A 299 18.54 5.41 22.36
CA ALA A 299 18.93 5.22 23.77
C ALA A 299 19.69 3.90 24.00
N GLY A 300 19.39 2.86 23.21
CA GLY A 300 20.12 1.59 23.20
C GLY A 300 21.46 1.63 22.43
N GLY A 301 21.83 2.76 21.83
CA GLY A 301 23.11 2.91 21.11
C GLY A 301 23.06 2.50 19.62
N TYR A 302 21.87 2.17 19.08
CA TYR A 302 21.71 1.73 17.68
C TYR A 302 21.07 2.79 16.76
N GLY A 303 20.97 4.05 17.19
CA GLY A 303 20.29 5.11 16.45
C GLY A 303 20.80 5.32 15.01
N GLU A 304 22.13 5.21 14.78
CA GLU A 304 22.74 5.32 13.45
C GLU A 304 22.41 4.16 12.51
N PHE A 305 21.96 3.03 13.06
CA PHE A 305 21.58 1.83 12.31
C PHE A 305 20.09 1.74 11.99
N PHE A 306 19.27 2.70 12.43
CA PHE A 306 17.88 2.85 12.04
C PHE A 306 17.75 3.92 10.93
N ILE A 307 17.95 3.51 9.71
CA ILE A 307 18.25 4.37 8.55
C ILE A 307 17.03 4.76 7.69
N HIS A 308 15.83 4.32 8.05
CA HIS A 308 14.60 4.65 7.31
C HIS A 308 13.51 5.22 8.24
N ARG A 309 12.39 5.61 7.68
CA ARG A 309 11.18 6.03 8.40
C ARG A 309 10.58 4.86 9.19
N THR A 310 9.81 5.16 10.22
CA THR A 310 9.15 4.12 11.03
C THR A 310 8.00 3.43 10.30
N GLY A 311 7.46 4.05 9.23
CA GLY A 311 6.39 3.41 8.47
C GLY A 311 5.80 4.27 7.36
N HIS A 312 4.84 3.69 6.66
CA HIS A 312 4.11 4.29 5.55
C HIS A 312 2.65 3.88 5.59
N GLY A 313 1.76 4.70 5.05
CA GLY A 313 0.37 4.34 4.84
C GLY A 313 0.25 3.13 3.92
N ILE A 314 -0.82 2.39 4.08
CA ILE A 314 -1.16 1.22 3.27
C ILE A 314 -2.64 1.22 2.93
N GLY A 315 -2.98 0.68 1.78
CA GLY A 315 -4.35 0.57 1.31
C GLY A 315 -4.41 -0.20 0.00
N ARG A 316 -4.76 0.50 -1.06
CA ARG A 316 -4.72 -0.05 -2.43
C ARG A 316 -3.31 -0.04 -3.04
N GLU A 317 -2.39 0.66 -2.41
CA GLU A 317 -0.95 0.58 -2.67
C GLU A 317 -0.27 0.10 -1.39
N VAL A 318 0.85 -0.60 -1.55
CA VAL A 318 1.68 -0.99 -0.41
C VAL A 318 2.17 0.28 0.30
N HIS A 319 2.65 1.27 -0.47
CA HIS A 319 3.09 2.56 0.04
C HIS A 319 2.15 3.68 -0.38
N GLU A 320 1.42 4.25 0.58
CA GLU A 320 0.63 5.47 0.39
C GLU A 320 0.75 6.41 1.62
N HIS A 321 0.03 7.49 1.67
CA HIS A 321 -0.02 8.36 2.85
C HIS A 321 -0.91 7.75 3.98
N PRO A 322 -0.60 8.10 5.25
CA PRO A 322 0.45 9.00 5.73
C PRO A 322 1.81 8.33 5.84
N TYR A 323 2.91 9.11 5.82
CA TYR A 323 4.24 8.60 6.12
C TYR A 323 4.59 8.86 7.59
N ILE A 324 4.99 7.80 8.31
CA ILE A 324 5.42 7.86 9.71
C ILE A 324 6.92 8.14 9.73
N VAL A 325 7.26 9.41 9.71
CA VAL A 325 8.64 9.90 9.53
C VAL A 325 8.85 11.18 10.34
N ALA A 326 10.10 11.46 10.72
CA ALA A 326 10.49 12.73 11.31
C ALA A 326 10.00 13.92 10.46
N ASP A 327 9.65 15.03 11.11
CA ASP A 327 9.16 16.26 10.49
C ASP A 327 7.78 16.16 9.78
N ASN A 328 7.08 15.04 9.88
CA ASN A 328 5.69 14.95 9.45
C ASN A 328 4.73 15.25 10.61
N ASP A 329 4.31 16.50 10.71
CA ASP A 329 3.43 16.98 11.79
C ASP A 329 1.93 16.75 11.52
N LEU A 330 1.59 15.94 10.49
CA LEU A 330 0.20 15.54 10.25
C LEU A 330 -0.34 14.81 11.47
N PRO A 331 -1.43 15.29 12.10
CA PRO A 331 -2.07 14.57 13.18
C PRO A 331 -2.77 13.31 12.68
N LEU A 332 -2.64 12.22 13.43
CA LEU A 332 -3.35 10.99 13.15
C LEU A 332 -4.84 11.18 13.42
N GLU A 333 -5.65 10.61 12.53
CA GLU A 333 -7.10 10.60 12.63
C GLU A 333 -7.63 9.16 12.56
N PRO A 334 -8.81 8.88 13.10
CA PRO A 334 -9.44 7.57 12.95
C PRO A 334 -9.56 7.15 11.48
N GLY A 335 -9.29 5.88 11.22
CA GLY A 335 -9.25 5.30 9.88
C GLY A 335 -7.92 5.40 9.16
N MET A 336 -6.94 6.16 9.65
CA MET A 336 -5.59 6.13 9.07
C MET A 336 -4.92 4.80 9.37
N ALA A 337 -4.45 4.11 8.32
CA ALA A 337 -3.77 2.82 8.39
C ALA A 337 -2.36 2.94 7.81
N PHE A 338 -1.38 2.40 8.54
CA PHE A 338 0.04 2.50 8.17
C PHE A 338 0.87 1.38 8.80
N SER A 339 2.05 1.12 8.25
CA SER A 339 3.03 0.21 8.85
C SER A 339 3.70 0.84 10.08
N VAL A 340 4.08 0.00 11.03
CA VAL A 340 5.00 0.33 12.12
C VAL A 340 6.12 -0.72 12.08
N GLU A 341 7.24 -0.32 11.48
CA GLU A 341 8.29 -1.22 11.00
C GLU A 341 9.72 -0.76 11.35
N PRO A 342 10.03 -0.38 12.59
CA PRO A 342 11.41 -0.03 12.88
C PRO A 342 12.37 -1.19 12.58
N GLY A 343 13.62 -0.85 12.25
CA GLY A 343 14.66 -1.82 11.94
C GLY A 343 16.04 -1.38 12.43
N ILE A 344 16.90 -2.34 12.69
CA ILE A 344 18.33 -2.15 13.03
C ILE A 344 19.15 -2.93 12.01
N TYR A 345 20.04 -2.25 11.29
CA TYR A 345 20.81 -2.83 10.19
C TYR A 345 22.31 -2.61 10.43
N LEU A 346 23.03 -3.70 10.76
CA LEU A 346 24.47 -3.70 11.04
C LEU A 346 25.24 -4.06 9.77
N PRO A 347 25.87 -3.10 9.08
CA PRO A 347 26.45 -3.34 7.76
C PRO A 347 27.48 -4.48 7.77
N GLY A 348 27.35 -5.41 6.84
CA GLY A 348 28.22 -6.57 6.69
C GLY A 348 28.04 -7.66 7.77
N GLN A 349 27.09 -7.51 8.66
CA GLN A 349 26.82 -8.46 9.74
C GLN A 349 25.40 -9.05 9.60
N GLN A 350 24.38 -8.28 9.98
CA GLN A 350 22.99 -8.73 10.02
C GLN A 350 22.04 -7.55 10.18
N GLY A 351 20.75 -7.80 9.97
CA GLY A 351 19.71 -6.83 10.25
C GLY A 351 18.50 -7.48 10.92
N ALA A 352 17.65 -6.65 11.47
CA ALA A 352 16.34 -7.04 11.99
C ALA A 352 15.30 -5.97 11.67
N ARG A 353 14.08 -6.40 11.35
CA ARG A 353 12.88 -5.57 11.24
C ARG A 353 11.68 -6.31 11.82
N ILE A 354 10.81 -5.58 12.51
CA ILE A 354 9.54 -6.07 13.02
C ILE A 354 8.48 -5.11 12.54
N GLU A 355 7.50 -5.63 11.82
CA GLU A 355 6.47 -4.81 11.19
C GLU A 355 5.08 -5.36 11.42
N ASP A 356 4.17 -4.46 11.74
CA ASP A 356 2.73 -4.69 11.72
C ASP A 356 2.03 -3.50 11.08
N ILE A 357 0.93 -3.75 10.40
CA ILE A 357 -0.02 -2.71 10.02
C ILE A 357 -0.85 -2.32 11.24
N VAL A 358 -0.93 -1.02 11.46
CA VAL A 358 -1.68 -0.41 12.57
C VAL A 358 -2.72 0.56 12.00
N VAL A 359 -3.94 0.49 12.53
CA VAL A 359 -5.00 1.46 12.25
C VAL A 359 -5.17 2.38 13.46
N CYS A 360 -5.20 3.69 13.24
CA CYS A 360 -5.64 4.63 14.24
C CYS A 360 -7.16 4.51 14.41
N THR A 361 -7.60 4.16 15.61
CA THR A 361 -9.02 4.10 15.98
C THR A 361 -9.38 5.28 16.87
N ASP A 362 -10.66 5.46 17.23
CA ASP A 362 -11.09 6.51 18.15
C ASP A 362 -10.42 6.43 19.54
N THR A 363 -9.93 5.25 19.94
CA THR A 363 -9.38 4.99 21.27
C THR A 363 -7.87 4.72 21.30
N GLY A 364 -7.24 4.53 20.13
CA GLY A 364 -5.80 4.22 20.04
C GLY A 364 -5.44 3.42 18.80
N GLY A 365 -4.24 2.85 18.77
CA GLY A 365 -3.76 1.98 17.67
C GLY A 365 -4.28 0.56 17.79
N GLU A 366 -4.85 0.03 16.71
CA GLU A 366 -5.21 -1.38 16.55
C GLU A 366 -4.25 -2.03 15.54
N ARG A 367 -3.55 -3.08 15.97
CA ARG A 367 -2.71 -3.89 15.07
C ARG A 367 -3.58 -4.84 14.26
N LEU A 368 -3.36 -4.92 12.96
CA LEU A 368 -4.04 -5.85 12.05
C LEU A 368 -3.28 -7.15 11.84
N ASN A 369 -1.95 -7.15 12.04
CA ASN A 369 -1.11 -8.33 12.07
C ASN A 369 -1.00 -8.86 13.50
N LEU A 370 -1.34 -10.12 13.70
CA LEU A 370 -1.38 -10.76 15.02
C LEU A 370 -0.32 -11.85 15.21
N GLN A 371 0.48 -12.14 14.17
CA GLN A 371 1.60 -13.07 14.27
C GLN A 371 2.56 -12.60 15.38
N PRO A 372 3.07 -13.51 16.24
CA PRO A 372 4.04 -13.19 17.29
C PRO A 372 5.22 -12.38 16.74
N ARG A 373 5.72 -11.44 17.56
CA ARG A 373 6.83 -10.54 17.21
C ARG A 373 8.16 -10.96 17.86
N GLU A 374 8.09 -11.87 18.80
CA GLU A 374 9.24 -12.44 19.48
C GLU A 374 10.12 -13.19 18.47
N LEU A 375 11.44 -13.18 18.70
CA LEU A 375 12.39 -13.91 17.86
C LEU A 375 12.10 -15.41 17.91
N VAL A 376 11.89 -15.99 16.74
CA VAL A 376 11.67 -17.42 16.57
C VAL A 376 12.94 -18.07 16.02
N VAL A 377 13.42 -19.14 16.68
CA VAL A 377 14.50 -20.00 16.17
C VAL A 377 13.86 -21.15 15.38
N LEU A 378 14.18 -21.25 14.10
CA LEU A 378 13.64 -22.26 13.18
C LEU A 378 14.69 -23.37 12.94
N GLY A 379 14.25 -24.63 12.87
CA GLY A 379 15.09 -25.76 12.49
C GLY A 379 15.96 -26.34 13.63
N GLY A 380 15.95 -25.74 14.81
CA GLY A 380 16.59 -26.31 15.99
C GLY A 380 15.84 -27.58 16.40
N GLY A 381 16.48 -28.74 16.26
CA GLY A 381 15.89 -30.01 16.68
C GLY A 381 15.61 -29.98 18.17
N SER A 382 14.37 -30.31 18.54
CA SER A 382 13.97 -30.70 19.89
C SER A 382 14.58 -32.05 20.26
#